data_5c3614c84088fe34e009062424484388
#
_entry.id   5c3614c84088fe34e009062424484388
#
_cell.length_a   1.000
_cell.length_b   1.000
_cell.length_c   1.000
_cell.angle_alpha   90.00
_cell.angle_beta   90.00
_cell.angle_gamma   90.00
#
_symmetry.space_group_name_H-M   'P 1'
#
loop_
_entity.id
_entity.type
_entity.pdbx_description
1 polymer ?
#
loop_
_entity_poly.entity_id
_entity_poly.type
_entity_poly.pdbx_seq_one_letter_code
_entity_poly.pdbx_strand_id
1 'polypeptide(L)'
;MKKLFFLKPLPLIFFAAMCANADVVSSGKWSENSTWSEASAPTTSSSNPYTDLSFASSGITLEVDSNQYADRIQLGSAADTTIAIDSGASLTLFGYDAKENSNGGPYYYISASDPSNKLTITGDGELVLSRTNETRFQMGQIVWDVNVTCTTGPFYLLRNTQGGLSSLTINKTANLAYMQANYGNWKVILNSGANVTSGYLICGGSMEMAAGAVYNVSGGATLNSLNINGTMSISNVRDYQTERMAAKISGTTVFGETASFSATSTDSRARVLFNGNVTSNAAQNAINIAGTAYLNNAVIMNLNTSNSIKVGTAAGQGDSTFYIVNYSTPKVGETYVDTFAASDATINLGANNDFGKFIFYEGSTLNLQTNGYFATIGSIDLYSDSGYYTINISELTDFTLKINSLDNINYEDDGEGHMMASDIFVLDSDGFKSNAYILEDTANGGWWINATTAIPEPAELAAVFGALALGVACCRKRK
;
A
#
# COMPACT_ATOMS: atom_id res chain seq x y z
N MET A 1 13.96 -50.12 72.96
CA MET A 1 13.06 -50.45 71.86
C MET A 1 12.40 -49.14 71.37
N LYS A 2 12.87 -48.59 70.23
CA LYS A 2 12.24 -47.39 69.60
C LYS A 2 11.39 -47.92 68.44
N LYS A 3 10.08 -47.69 68.52
CA LYS A 3 9.17 -48.04 67.43
C LYS A 3 9.28 -47.00 66.34
N LEU A 4 9.72 -47.43 65.16
CA LEU A 4 9.71 -46.61 63.93
C LEU A 4 8.30 -46.65 63.34
N PHE A 5 7.65 -45.48 63.25
CA PHE A 5 6.38 -45.36 62.51
C PHE A 5 6.71 -45.13 61.03
N PHE A 6 6.35 -46.09 60.18
CA PHE A 6 6.34 -45.93 58.72
C PHE A 6 5.05 -45.19 58.34
N LEU A 7 5.18 -43.91 57.91
CA LEU A 7 4.15 -43.22 57.19
C LEU A 7 4.07 -43.81 55.76
N LYS A 8 2.90 -44.35 55.40
CA LYS A 8 2.59 -44.72 54.04
C LYS A 8 2.56 -43.49 53.16
N PRO A 9 3.17 -43.47 51.95
CA PRO A 9 3.03 -42.34 51.06
C PRO A 9 1.62 -42.30 50.54
N LEU A 10 0.94 -41.14 50.68
CA LEU A 10 -0.29 -40.82 49.94
C LEU A 10 0.06 -40.79 48.46
N PRO A 11 -0.76 -41.40 47.59
CA PRO A 11 -0.60 -41.22 46.15
C PRO A 11 -0.92 -39.77 45.82
N LEU A 12 0.11 -39.06 45.33
CA LEU A 12 -0.05 -37.75 44.71
C LEU A 12 -0.80 -38.00 43.40
N ILE A 13 -2.12 -37.77 43.38
CA ILE A 13 -2.88 -37.77 42.15
C ILE A 13 -2.51 -36.47 41.44
N PHE A 14 -1.57 -36.56 40.47
CA PHE A 14 -1.38 -35.56 39.47
C PHE A 14 -2.65 -35.53 38.60
N PHE A 15 -3.51 -34.57 38.82
CA PHE A 15 -4.43 -34.15 37.78
C PHE A 15 -3.54 -33.49 36.69
N ALA A 16 -3.10 -34.29 35.72
CA ALA A 16 -2.77 -33.75 34.43
C ALA A 16 -4.04 -33.09 33.91
N ALA A 17 -4.09 -31.78 33.85
CA ALA A 17 -5.06 -31.07 33.08
C ALA A 17 -4.84 -31.55 31.63
N MET A 18 -5.62 -32.56 31.22
CA MET A 18 -5.71 -32.94 29.81
C MET A 18 -6.32 -31.72 29.13
N CYS A 19 -5.50 -31.01 28.33
CA CYS A 19 -6.03 -30.05 27.37
C CYS A 19 -6.99 -30.82 26.47
N ALA A 20 -8.29 -30.70 26.75
CA ALA A 20 -9.32 -31.36 25.95
C ALA A 20 -9.41 -30.59 24.60
N ASN A 21 -9.21 -31.30 23.52
CA ASN A 21 -9.54 -30.81 22.19
C ASN A 21 -11.02 -31.07 21.96
N ALA A 22 -11.87 -30.03 21.90
CA ALA A 22 -13.25 -30.19 21.48
C ALA A 22 -13.37 -29.85 19.99
N ASP A 23 -13.94 -30.79 19.26
CA ASP A 23 -14.29 -30.52 17.88
C ASP A 23 -15.73 -29.95 17.85
N VAL A 24 -15.92 -28.91 17.08
CA VAL A 24 -17.24 -28.43 16.69
C VAL A 24 -17.80 -29.42 15.67
N VAL A 25 -18.82 -30.17 16.06
CA VAL A 25 -19.36 -31.28 15.24
C VAL A 25 -20.64 -30.90 14.52
N SER A 26 -21.33 -29.86 14.98
CA SER A 26 -22.58 -29.37 14.37
C SER A 26 -22.65 -27.84 14.49
N SER A 27 -23.45 -27.22 13.63
CA SER A 27 -23.78 -25.80 13.79
C SER A 27 -24.64 -25.60 15.05
N GLY A 28 -24.32 -24.53 15.81
CA GLY A 28 -25.01 -24.19 17.05
C GLY A 28 -24.24 -23.18 17.88
N LYS A 29 -24.76 -22.89 19.07
CA LYS A 29 -24.16 -21.97 20.01
C LYS A 29 -23.00 -22.60 20.76
N TRP A 30 -22.03 -21.76 21.14
CA TRP A 30 -20.94 -22.20 22.00
C TRP A 30 -21.45 -22.81 23.32
N SER A 31 -22.49 -22.23 23.90
CA SER A 31 -23.11 -22.71 25.14
C SER A 31 -23.89 -24.00 24.99
N GLU A 32 -24.19 -24.50 23.78
CA GLU A 32 -24.98 -25.69 23.53
C GLU A 32 -24.12 -26.95 23.47
N ASN A 33 -24.45 -27.95 24.30
CA ASN A 33 -23.71 -29.22 24.35
C ASN A 33 -23.72 -29.98 23.01
N SER A 34 -24.80 -29.87 22.24
CA SER A 34 -24.94 -30.53 20.93
C SER A 34 -23.99 -30.03 19.86
N THR A 35 -23.39 -28.86 20.05
CA THR A 35 -22.42 -28.26 19.14
C THR A 35 -21.06 -28.98 19.19
N TRP A 36 -20.75 -29.65 20.28
CA TRP A 36 -19.44 -30.18 20.58
C TRP A 36 -19.36 -31.71 20.52
N SER A 37 -18.20 -32.24 20.19
CA SER A 37 -17.91 -33.69 20.20
C SER A 37 -17.93 -34.26 21.61
N GLU A 38 -17.67 -33.43 22.62
CA GLU A 38 -17.81 -33.80 24.02
C GLU A 38 -19.24 -33.50 24.50
N ALA A 39 -19.76 -34.28 25.41
CA ALA A 39 -21.13 -34.13 25.86
C ALA A 39 -21.44 -32.85 26.67
N SER A 40 -20.51 -31.88 26.65
CA SER A 40 -20.64 -30.60 27.32
C SER A 40 -19.91 -29.50 26.57
N ALA A 41 -20.52 -28.31 26.52
CA ALA A 41 -19.86 -27.11 25.99
C ALA A 41 -18.62 -26.75 26.82
N PRO A 42 -17.48 -26.37 26.19
CA PRO A 42 -16.28 -26.01 26.92
C PRO A 42 -16.50 -24.73 27.71
N THR A 43 -16.08 -24.74 28.97
CA THR A 43 -16.01 -23.54 29.78
C THR A 43 -14.60 -22.92 29.67
N THR A 44 -14.54 -21.72 29.19
CA THR A 44 -13.24 -21.02 28.95
C THR A 44 -13.10 -19.77 29.80
N SER A 45 -11.86 -19.37 30.04
CA SER A 45 -11.49 -18.11 30.70
C SER A 45 -10.15 -17.61 30.16
N SER A 46 -9.78 -16.37 30.46
CA SER A 46 -8.47 -15.81 30.10
C SER A 46 -7.28 -16.58 30.71
N SER A 47 -7.49 -17.26 31.85
CA SER A 47 -6.47 -18.08 32.52
C SER A 47 -6.55 -19.56 32.14
N ASN A 48 -7.62 -19.97 31.49
CA ASN A 48 -7.83 -21.35 31.00
C ASN A 48 -8.50 -21.30 29.64
N PRO A 49 -7.77 -20.85 28.59
CA PRO A 49 -8.30 -20.82 27.25
C PRO A 49 -8.47 -22.23 26.70
N TYR A 50 -9.30 -22.36 25.68
CA TYR A 50 -9.44 -23.59 24.96
C TYR A 50 -8.23 -23.79 24.03
N THR A 51 -7.57 -24.93 24.02
CA THR A 51 -6.31 -25.09 23.30
C THR A 51 -6.52 -25.00 21.79
N ASP A 52 -7.39 -25.86 21.25
CA ASP A 52 -7.63 -25.94 19.82
C ASP A 52 -9.13 -25.92 19.52
N LEU A 53 -9.60 -24.88 18.86
CA LEU A 53 -10.94 -24.83 18.31
C LEU A 53 -10.93 -25.47 16.92
N SER A 54 -11.26 -26.76 16.88
CA SER A 54 -11.26 -27.57 15.66
C SER A 54 -12.68 -27.76 15.11
N PHE A 55 -12.79 -27.98 13.80
CA PHE A 55 -14.07 -28.21 13.11
C PHE A 55 -14.06 -29.56 12.41
N ALA A 56 -15.05 -30.40 12.71
CA ALA A 56 -15.12 -31.77 12.20
C ALA A 56 -15.52 -31.87 10.73
N SER A 57 -16.28 -30.90 10.21
CA SER A 57 -16.72 -30.87 8.81
C SER A 57 -16.93 -29.47 8.27
N SER A 58 -17.05 -29.39 6.94
CA SER A 58 -17.34 -28.12 6.22
C SER A 58 -18.80 -27.69 6.44
N GLY A 59 -19.06 -26.40 6.28
CA GLY A 59 -20.40 -25.81 6.39
C GLY A 59 -20.88 -25.59 7.80
N ILE A 60 -20.06 -25.84 8.82
CA ILE A 60 -20.42 -25.61 10.23
C ILE A 60 -20.38 -24.10 10.53
N THR A 61 -21.36 -23.62 11.27
CA THR A 61 -21.41 -22.31 11.88
C THR A 61 -21.40 -22.44 13.39
N LEU A 62 -20.37 -21.92 14.04
CA LEU A 62 -20.28 -21.78 15.49
C LEU A 62 -20.72 -20.37 15.88
N GLU A 63 -21.76 -20.25 16.69
CA GLU A 63 -22.24 -19.00 17.27
C GLU A 63 -21.58 -18.77 18.64
N VAL A 64 -20.82 -17.71 18.77
CA VAL A 64 -20.16 -17.29 20.01
C VAL A 64 -21.10 -16.35 20.74
N ASP A 65 -21.89 -16.88 21.65
CA ASP A 65 -23.01 -16.22 22.35
C ASP A 65 -22.60 -15.54 23.68
N SER A 66 -21.31 -15.63 24.04
CA SER A 66 -20.70 -15.00 25.23
C SER A 66 -19.19 -14.88 25.05
N ASN A 67 -18.49 -14.23 25.97
CA ASN A 67 -17.04 -14.11 25.88
C ASN A 67 -16.36 -15.47 25.98
N GLN A 68 -15.62 -15.85 24.93
CA GLN A 68 -14.92 -17.11 24.83
C GLN A 68 -13.43 -16.91 24.56
N TYR A 69 -12.64 -17.90 24.94
CA TYR A 69 -11.19 -17.86 24.90
C TYR A 69 -10.64 -19.13 24.29
N ALA A 70 -9.78 -19.00 23.26
CA ALA A 70 -9.10 -20.13 22.65
C ALA A 70 -7.65 -19.77 22.35
N ASP A 71 -6.78 -20.78 22.23
CA ASP A 71 -5.41 -20.54 21.79
C ASP A 71 -5.37 -20.33 20.28
N ARG A 72 -6.03 -21.22 19.52
CA ARG A 72 -6.07 -21.10 18.05
C ARG A 72 -7.34 -21.71 17.46
N ILE A 73 -7.58 -21.39 16.18
CA ILE A 73 -8.56 -22.06 15.31
C ILE A 73 -7.78 -22.98 14.38
N GLN A 74 -8.20 -24.24 14.33
CA GLN A 74 -7.62 -25.25 13.46
C GLN A 74 -8.66 -25.80 12.49
N LEU A 75 -8.48 -25.52 11.20
CA LEU A 75 -9.30 -26.07 10.13
C LEU A 75 -8.58 -27.29 9.51
N GLY A 76 -8.98 -28.48 9.88
CA GLY A 76 -8.43 -29.71 9.31
C GLY A 76 -8.82 -29.86 7.83
N SER A 77 -9.76 -30.76 7.54
CA SER A 77 -10.36 -30.94 6.20
C SER A 77 -11.60 -30.09 5.95
N ALA A 78 -11.99 -29.24 6.91
CA ALA A 78 -13.20 -28.40 6.81
C ALA A 78 -12.97 -27.27 5.81
N ALA A 79 -13.60 -27.33 4.63
CA ALA A 79 -13.36 -26.39 3.55
C ALA A 79 -13.95 -24.99 3.81
N ASP A 80 -15.19 -24.93 4.30
CA ASP A 80 -15.89 -23.69 4.62
C ASP A 80 -16.40 -23.72 6.06
N THR A 81 -15.98 -22.76 6.86
CA THR A 81 -16.33 -22.67 8.27
C THR A 81 -16.70 -21.23 8.62
N THR A 82 -17.74 -21.08 9.44
CA THR A 82 -18.18 -19.77 9.92
C THR A 82 -18.13 -19.72 11.44
N ILE A 83 -17.63 -18.61 11.99
CA ILE A 83 -17.74 -18.25 13.39
C ILE A 83 -18.55 -16.95 13.44
N ALA A 84 -19.73 -16.98 14.05
CA ALA A 84 -20.58 -15.84 14.25
C ALA A 84 -20.44 -15.34 15.70
N ILE A 85 -20.02 -14.11 15.92
CA ILE A 85 -19.83 -13.55 17.26
C ILE A 85 -20.98 -12.58 17.53
N ASP A 86 -21.79 -12.90 18.53
CA ASP A 86 -22.96 -12.12 18.90
C ASP A 86 -22.58 -10.74 19.44
N SER A 87 -23.50 -9.80 19.34
CA SER A 87 -23.35 -8.47 19.92
C SER A 87 -23.10 -8.56 21.43
N GLY A 88 -22.04 -7.90 21.89
CA GLY A 88 -21.59 -7.94 23.29
C GLY A 88 -20.79 -9.17 23.67
N ALA A 89 -20.61 -10.15 22.76
CA ALA A 89 -19.70 -11.27 22.93
C ALA A 89 -18.33 -11.00 22.28
N SER A 90 -17.34 -11.79 22.69
CA SER A 90 -16.01 -11.76 22.08
C SER A 90 -15.40 -13.16 21.98
N LEU A 91 -14.60 -13.37 20.93
CA LEU A 91 -13.70 -14.51 20.84
C LEU A 91 -12.26 -14.02 20.96
N THR A 92 -11.57 -14.39 22.02
CA THR A 92 -10.16 -14.04 22.24
C THR A 92 -9.27 -15.21 21.85
N LEU A 93 -8.32 -14.96 20.92
CA LEU A 93 -7.30 -15.93 20.54
C LEU A 93 -5.96 -15.53 21.15
N PHE A 94 -5.32 -16.46 21.86
CA PHE A 94 -4.03 -16.25 22.49
C PHE A 94 -2.85 -16.67 21.61
N GLY A 95 -3.08 -17.42 20.55
CA GLY A 95 -2.06 -17.99 19.69
C GLY A 95 -1.35 -19.19 20.32
N TYR A 96 -1.42 -20.33 19.66
CA TYR A 96 -0.80 -21.57 20.11
C TYR A 96 0.73 -21.48 20.08
N ASP A 97 1.37 -21.87 21.17
CA ASP A 97 2.84 -21.97 21.27
C ASP A 97 3.32 -23.35 20.81
N ALA A 98 3.79 -23.45 19.58
CA ALA A 98 4.42 -24.68 19.10
C ALA A 98 5.74 -25.03 19.82
N LYS A 99 6.19 -24.20 20.78
CA LYS A 99 7.45 -24.42 21.52
C LYS A 99 7.38 -25.48 22.59
N GLU A 100 6.21 -25.88 23.06
CA GLU A 100 6.12 -27.06 23.93
C GLU A 100 6.60 -28.33 23.23
N ASN A 101 6.71 -28.32 21.90
CA ASN A 101 7.41 -29.32 21.11
C ASN A 101 8.85 -28.85 20.76
N SER A 102 9.74 -28.74 21.74
CA SER A 102 11.22 -28.77 21.70
C SER A 102 12.02 -28.03 20.59
N ASN A 103 11.42 -27.36 19.58
CA ASN A 103 12.14 -26.79 18.44
C ASN A 103 11.81 -25.32 18.12
N GLY A 104 11.18 -24.56 19.01
CA GLY A 104 11.03 -23.11 18.80
C GLY A 104 10.15 -22.71 17.61
N GLY A 105 9.07 -23.43 17.33
CA GLY A 105 8.16 -23.17 16.24
C GLY A 105 7.34 -21.87 16.40
N PRO A 106 6.79 -21.36 15.30
CA PRO A 106 6.02 -20.14 15.29
C PRO A 106 4.65 -20.31 15.98
N TYR A 107 4.15 -19.22 16.53
CA TYR A 107 2.80 -19.14 17.08
C TYR A 107 1.74 -19.01 15.98
N TYR A 108 0.60 -19.68 16.12
CA TYR A 108 -0.50 -19.60 15.16
C TYR A 108 -1.80 -19.21 15.84
N TYR A 109 -2.51 -18.21 15.29
CA TYR A 109 -3.91 -17.94 15.63
C TYR A 109 -4.87 -18.82 14.83
N ILE A 110 -4.54 -19.02 13.56
CA ILE A 110 -5.35 -19.81 12.65
C ILE A 110 -4.41 -20.67 11.81
N SER A 111 -4.72 -21.95 11.73
CA SER A 111 -4.04 -22.90 10.88
C SER A 111 -5.02 -23.74 10.07
N ALA A 112 -4.71 -23.95 8.80
CA ALA A 112 -5.46 -24.85 7.93
C ALA A 112 -4.47 -25.71 7.14
N SER A 113 -4.81 -26.96 6.91
CA SER A 113 -3.99 -27.89 6.14
C SER A 113 -4.14 -27.70 4.63
N ASP A 114 -5.30 -27.21 4.19
CA ASP A 114 -5.63 -27.02 2.77
C ASP A 114 -5.73 -25.53 2.40
N PRO A 115 -5.07 -25.08 1.32
CA PRO A 115 -5.14 -23.70 0.86
C PRO A 115 -6.52 -23.27 0.37
N SER A 116 -7.40 -24.19 0.05
CA SER A 116 -8.80 -23.89 -0.33
C SER A 116 -9.71 -23.61 0.86
N ASN A 117 -9.26 -23.88 2.08
CA ASN A 117 -10.06 -23.66 3.27
C ASN A 117 -10.40 -22.18 3.43
N LYS A 118 -11.67 -21.91 3.73
CA LYS A 118 -12.19 -20.58 4.00
C LYS A 118 -12.74 -20.51 5.43
N LEU A 119 -12.27 -19.49 6.16
CA LEU A 119 -12.83 -19.13 7.46
C LEU A 119 -13.51 -17.77 7.35
N THR A 120 -14.79 -17.72 7.66
CA THR A 120 -15.54 -16.48 7.82
C THR A 120 -15.76 -16.22 9.31
N ILE A 121 -15.30 -15.09 9.82
CA ILE A 121 -15.63 -14.62 11.17
C ILE A 121 -16.54 -13.41 11.00
N THR A 122 -17.76 -13.50 11.50
CA THR A 122 -18.82 -12.51 11.26
C THR A 122 -19.55 -12.16 12.56
N GLY A 123 -20.45 -11.20 12.50
CA GLY A 123 -21.30 -10.78 13.62
C GLY A 123 -20.97 -9.39 14.14
N ASP A 124 -21.73 -8.97 15.17
CA ASP A 124 -21.62 -7.64 15.77
C ASP A 124 -20.81 -7.63 17.08
N GLY A 125 -20.20 -8.74 17.42
CA GLY A 125 -19.24 -8.88 18.52
C GLY A 125 -17.82 -8.51 18.11
N GLU A 126 -16.83 -9.07 18.82
CA GLU A 126 -15.41 -8.73 18.62
C GLU A 126 -14.51 -9.97 18.53
N LEU A 127 -13.61 -9.98 17.57
CA LEU A 127 -12.47 -10.89 17.53
C LEU A 127 -11.24 -10.20 18.16
N VAL A 128 -10.70 -10.77 19.22
CA VAL A 128 -9.53 -10.24 19.92
C VAL A 128 -8.32 -11.15 19.69
N LEU A 129 -7.27 -10.61 19.11
CA LEU A 129 -6.01 -11.31 18.90
C LEU A 129 -5.01 -10.82 19.99
N SER A 130 -4.83 -11.62 21.04
CA SER A 130 -4.22 -11.19 22.30
C SER A 130 -2.85 -11.82 22.54
N ARG A 131 -1.87 -11.52 21.68
CA ARG A 131 -0.49 -11.98 21.90
C ARG A 131 0.53 -10.88 21.66
N THR A 132 1.54 -10.83 22.52
CA THR A 132 2.64 -9.85 22.44
C THR A 132 3.74 -10.25 21.46
N ASN A 133 3.85 -11.52 21.13
CA ASN A 133 4.87 -12.05 20.23
C ASN A 133 4.31 -12.21 18.80
N GLU A 134 5.22 -12.39 17.83
CA GLU A 134 4.89 -12.71 16.45
C GLU A 134 3.88 -13.86 16.36
N THR A 135 2.74 -13.61 15.75
CA THR A 135 1.68 -14.60 15.56
C THR A 135 1.29 -14.68 14.10
N ARG A 136 0.96 -15.88 13.65
CA ARG A 136 0.86 -16.23 12.24
C ARG A 136 -0.55 -16.73 11.90
N PHE A 137 -0.98 -16.40 10.69
CA PHE A 137 -2.15 -16.97 10.04
C PHE A 137 -1.65 -17.85 8.89
N GLN A 138 -1.89 -19.15 8.97
CA GLN A 138 -1.49 -20.10 7.94
C GLN A 138 -2.73 -20.77 7.36
N MET A 139 -3.33 -20.11 6.37
CA MET A 139 -4.51 -20.65 5.69
C MET A 139 -4.75 -20.01 4.32
N GLY A 140 -5.76 -20.52 3.59
CA GLY A 140 -6.11 -20.04 2.27
C GLY A 140 -6.91 -18.74 2.29
N GLN A 141 -8.13 -18.73 2.82
CA GLN A 141 -9.03 -17.59 2.76
C GLN A 141 -9.59 -17.23 4.13
N ILE A 142 -9.47 -15.96 4.50
CA ILE A 142 -10.01 -15.41 5.74
C ILE A 142 -10.92 -14.24 5.40
N VAL A 143 -12.11 -14.22 5.98
CA VAL A 143 -13.03 -13.08 5.89
C VAL A 143 -13.32 -12.60 7.32
N TRP A 144 -12.99 -11.33 7.58
CA TRP A 144 -13.37 -10.62 8.80
C TRP A 144 -14.55 -9.71 8.51
N ASP A 145 -15.73 -10.21 8.82
CA ASP A 145 -16.99 -9.47 8.84
C ASP A 145 -17.42 -9.17 10.27
N VAL A 146 -16.47 -8.85 11.10
CA VAL A 146 -16.52 -8.61 12.56
C VAL A 146 -15.53 -7.54 12.91
N ASN A 147 -15.69 -6.87 14.04
CA ASN A 147 -14.65 -5.98 14.57
C ASN A 147 -13.46 -6.79 15.08
N VAL A 148 -12.25 -6.35 14.75
CA VAL A 148 -11.01 -7.05 15.10
C VAL A 148 -10.09 -6.13 15.88
N THR A 149 -9.55 -6.61 17.00
CA THR A 149 -8.55 -5.92 17.79
C THR A 149 -7.30 -6.78 17.96
N CYS A 150 -6.15 -6.25 17.53
CA CYS A 150 -4.82 -6.85 17.69
C CYS A 150 -3.80 -5.76 18.02
N THR A 151 -3.77 -5.28 19.26
CA THR A 151 -2.95 -4.12 19.65
C THR A 151 -1.63 -4.48 20.32
N THR A 152 -1.39 -5.74 20.62
CA THR A 152 -0.30 -6.19 21.49
C THR A 152 0.89 -6.82 20.78
N GLY A 153 0.79 -7.13 19.48
CA GLY A 153 1.89 -7.76 18.76
C GLY A 153 1.72 -7.76 17.25
N PRO A 154 2.79 -8.01 16.53
CA PRO A 154 2.72 -8.13 15.09
C PRO A 154 1.98 -9.40 14.68
N PHE A 155 1.09 -9.32 13.71
CA PHE A 155 0.58 -10.50 13.07
C PHE A 155 1.07 -10.64 11.63
N TYR A 156 1.36 -11.88 11.26
CA TYR A 156 1.93 -12.23 9.97
C TYR A 156 0.94 -13.08 9.18
N LEU A 157 0.68 -12.66 7.96
CA LEU A 157 0.01 -13.50 6.98
C LEU A 157 1.06 -14.38 6.29
N LEU A 158 1.11 -15.65 6.67
CA LEU A 158 2.07 -16.58 6.11
C LEU A 158 1.52 -17.28 4.88
N ARG A 159 2.45 -17.62 4.01
CA ARG A 159 2.20 -18.50 2.89
C ARG A 159 1.67 -19.86 3.39
N ASN A 160 0.57 -20.33 2.81
CA ASN A 160 0.27 -21.75 2.86
C ASN A 160 1.38 -22.52 2.14
N THR A 161 1.92 -23.55 2.76
CA THR A 161 3.03 -24.35 2.25
C THR A 161 2.72 -25.07 0.94
N GLN A 162 1.47 -25.15 0.56
CA GLN A 162 0.99 -25.86 -0.63
C GLN A 162 0.77 -24.98 -1.89
N GLY A 163 1.12 -23.69 -1.84
CA GLY A 163 1.29 -22.90 -3.06
C GLY A 163 0.04 -22.20 -3.64
N GLY A 164 -1.10 -22.26 -2.97
CA GLY A 164 -2.32 -21.55 -3.40
C GLY A 164 -2.28 -20.05 -3.10
N LEU A 165 -3.17 -19.28 -3.76
CA LEU A 165 -3.44 -17.88 -3.42
C LEU A 165 -4.13 -17.84 -2.06
N SER A 166 -3.64 -16.97 -1.18
CA SER A 166 -4.22 -16.70 0.12
C SER A 166 -4.86 -15.32 0.15
N SER A 167 -5.97 -15.14 0.85
CA SER A 167 -6.62 -13.84 0.96
C SER A 167 -7.09 -13.53 2.38
N LEU A 168 -6.97 -12.23 2.72
CA LEU A 168 -7.63 -11.64 3.88
C LEU A 168 -8.61 -10.59 3.37
N THR A 169 -9.90 -10.79 3.64
CA THR A 169 -10.94 -9.81 3.35
C THR A 169 -11.41 -9.17 4.64
N ILE A 170 -11.47 -7.85 4.69
CA ILE A 170 -11.91 -7.07 5.86
C ILE A 170 -13.13 -6.25 5.44
N ASN A 171 -14.24 -6.43 6.19
CA ASN A 171 -15.51 -5.76 5.94
C ASN A 171 -15.86 -4.71 7.00
N LYS A 172 -15.30 -4.82 8.20
CA LYS A 172 -15.60 -3.96 9.36
C LYS A 172 -14.32 -3.31 9.90
N THR A 173 -14.35 -2.87 11.14
CA THR A 173 -13.22 -2.21 11.79
C THR A 173 -12.15 -3.23 12.20
N ALA A 174 -10.88 -2.91 11.90
CA ALA A 174 -9.74 -3.69 12.37
C ALA A 174 -8.65 -2.76 12.93
N ASN A 175 -8.35 -2.91 14.22
CA ASN A 175 -7.28 -2.19 14.91
C ASN A 175 -6.11 -3.15 15.11
N LEU A 176 -5.00 -2.90 14.40
CA LEU A 176 -3.88 -3.80 14.33
C LEU A 176 -2.61 -3.11 14.82
N ALA A 177 -1.79 -3.78 15.64
CA ALA A 177 -0.47 -3.24 15.98
C ALA A 177 0.41 -3.13 14.71
N TYR A 178 0.47 -4.20 13.94
CA TYR A 178 1.19 -4.28 12.65
C TYR A 178 0.47 -5.27 11.74
N MET A 179 0.54 -5.05 10.43
CA MET A 179 0.13 -6.05 9.44
C MET A 179 1.30 -6.38 8.50
N GLN A 180 1.62 -7.67 8.37
CA GLN A 180 2.72 -8.12 7.57
C GLN A 180 2.35 -9.33 6.70
N ALA A 181 2.15 -9.11 5.42
CA ALA A 181 1.94 -10.11 4.39
C ALA A 181 3.18 -10.19 3.49
N ASN A 182 4.26 -10.84 3.98
CA ASN A 182 5.58 -10.83 3.32
C ASN A 182 5.64 -11.62 2.02
N TYR A 183 4.68 -12.50 1.78
CA TYR A 183 4.71 -13.38 0.61
C TYR A 183 3.82 -12.86 -0.51
N GLY A 184 4.34 -12.92 -1.74
CA GLY A 184 3.69 -12.36 -2.93
C GLY A 184 2.38 -13.02 -3.36
N ASN A 185 1.94 -14.09 -2.69
CA ASN A 185 0.69 -14.78 -2.97
C ASN A 185 -0.48 -14.38 -2.04
N TRP A 186 -0.28 -13.41 -1.13
CA TRP A 186 -1.36 -12.86 -0.33
C TRP A 186 -2.09 -11.73 -1.05
N LYS A 187 -3.42 -11.79 -1.00
CA LYS A 187 -4.30 -10.70 -1.41
C LYS A 187 -5.01 -10.14 -0.20
N VAL A 188 -4.83 -8.85 0.08
CA VAL A 188 -5.55 -8.13 1.13
C VAL A 188 -6.66 -7.32 0.47
N ILE A 189 -7.90 -7.52 0.91
CA ILE A 189 -9.09 -6.89 0.33
C ILE A 189 -9.81 -6.12 1.43
N LEU A 190 -9.97 -4.83 1.25
CA LEU A 190 -10.79 -3.99 2.10
C LEU A 190 -12.06 -3.63 1.35
N ASN A 191 -13.18 -4.15 1.80
CA ASN A 191 -14.48 -3.85 1.20
C ASN A 191 -15.02 -2.50 1.68
N SER A 192 -16.06 -2.02 1.03
CA SER A 192 -16.75 -0.78 1.43
C SER A 192 -17.21 -0.88 2.90
N GLY A 193 -16.89 0.16 3.69
CA GLY A 193 -17.16 0.18 5.14
C GLY A 193 -16.03 -0.37 6.02
N ALA A 194 -15.03 -1.05 5.47
CA ALA A 194 -13.84 -1.43 6.22
C ALA A 194 -13.09 -0.18 6.73
N ASN A 195 -12.74 -0.20 8.02
CA ASN A 195 -11.95 0.86 8.65
C ASN A 195 -10.78 0.23 9.40
N VAL A 196 -9.61 0.27 8.80
CA VAL A 196 -8.42 -0.42 9.29
C VAL A 196 -7.41 0.60 9.82
N THR A 197 -6.83 0.31 10.98
CA THR A 197 -5.67 1.03 11.52
C THR A 197 -4.53 0.07 11.80
N SER A 198 -3.29 0.50 11.52
CA SER A 198 -2.11 -0.28 11.90
C SER A 198 -0.91 0.61 12.21
N GLY A 199 0.03 0.07 13.00
CA GLY A 199 1.30 0.72 13.28
C GLY A 199 2.18 0.84 12.03
N TYR A 200 2.40 -0.26 11.33
CA TYR A 200 2.98 -0.25 9.98
C TYR A 200 2.39 -1.38 9.12
N LEU A 201 2.65 -1.29 7.81
CA LEU A 201 2.10 -2.21 6.83
C LEU A 201 3.20 -2.75 5.92
N ILE A 202 3.25 -4.07 5.78
CA ILE A 202 3.99 -4.74 4.72
C ILE A 202 3.01 -5.62 3.94
N CYS A 203 2.89 -5.37 2.65
CA CYS A 203 2.11 -6.20 1.74
C CYS A 203 2.96 -6.57 0.52
N GLY A 204 3.60 -7.73 0.57
CA GLY A 204 4.42 -8.26 -0.53
C GLY A 204 3.60 -8.85 -1.68
N GLY A 205 2.31 -9.06 -1.48
CA GLY A 205 1.37 -9.48 -2.51
C GLY A 205 0.59 -8.31 -3.12
N SER A 206 -0.73 -8.41 -3.16
CA SER A 206 -1.61 -7.36 -3.66
C SER A 206 -2.56 -6.84 -2.60
N MET A 207 -2.91 -5.56 -2.70
CA MET A 207 -3.93 -4.92 -1.88
C MET A 207 -4.99 -4.27 -2.76
N GLU A 208 -6.25 -4.53 -2.44
CA GLU A 208 -7.40 -3.91 -3.07
C GLU A 208 -8.24 -3.18 -2.02
N MET A 209 -8.58 -1.94 -2.29
CA MET A 209 -9.44 -1.12 -1.44
C MET A 209 -10.63 -0.63 -2.24
N ALA A 210 -11.82 -1.04 -1.83
CA ALA A 210 -13.07 -0.57 -2.42
C ALA A 210 -13.35 0.89 -2.04
N ALA A 211 -14.21 1.54 -2.82
CA ALA A 211 -14.75 2.86 -2.45
C ALA A 211 -15.40 2.80 -1.07
N GLY A 212 -15.11 3.79 -0.22
CA GLY A 212 -15.59 3.84 1.17
C GLY A 212 -14.78 3.01 2.17
N ALA A 213 -13.78 2.23 1.74
CA ALA A 213 -12.81 1.63 2.64
C ALA A 213 -11.79 2.67 3.12
N VAL A 214 -11.36 2.55 4.37
CA VAL A 214 -10.36 3.44 5.00
C VAL A 214 -9.24 2.61 5.60
N TYR A 215 -7.99 2.99 5.32
CA TYR A 215 -6.82 2.40 5.96
C TYR A 215 -5.85 3.49 6.45
N ASN A 216 -5.64 3.52 7.76
CA ASN A 216 -4.71 4.44 8.41
C ASN A 216 -3.49 3.68 8.93
N VAL A 217 -2.31 4.02 8.41
CA VAL A 217 -1.02 3.47 8.82
C VAL A 217 -0.28 4.55 9.58
N SER A 218 -0.02 4.35 10.88
CA SER A 218 0.67 5.33 11.71
C SER A 218 2.20 5.29 11.61
N GLY A 219 2.76 4.23 11.03
CA GLY A 219 4.17 4.12 10.63
C GLY A 219 4.33 4.16 9.11
N GLY A 220 5.39 3.58 8.59
CA GLY A 220 5.61 3.47 7.15
C GLY A 220 4.95 2.24 6.52
N ALA A 221 4.88 2.22 5.19
CA ALA A 221 4.36 1.12 4.41
C ALA A 221 5.35 0.60 3.36
N THR A 222 5.39 -0.72 3.19
CA THR A 222 6.04 -1.39 2.06
C THR A 222 4.98 -2.19 1.32
N LEU A 223 4.75 -1.84 0.07
CA LEU A 223 3.62 -2.31 -0.72
C LEU A 223 4.14 -2.83 -2.07
N ASN A 224 3.52 -3.87 -2.58
CA ASN A 224 3.83 -4.35 -3.92
C ASN A 224 2.76 -3.88 -4.92
N SER A 225 1.68 -4.60 -5.10
CA SER A 225 0.64 -4.21 -6.05
C SER A 225 -0.56 -3.60 -5.34
N LEU A 226 -1.04 -2.44 -5.82
CA LEU A 226 -2.13 -1.70 -5.21
C LEU A 226 -3.24 -1.42 -6.22
N ASN A 227 -4.48 -1.58 -5.78
CA ASN A 227 -5.66 -1.06 -6.45
C ASN A 227 -6.53 -0.33 -5.41
N ILE A 228 -6.49 0.98 -5.42
CA ILE A 228 -7.12 1.82 -4.40
C ILE A 228 -8.27 2.60 -5.02
N ASN A 229 -9.48 2.39 -4.50
CA ASN A 229 -10.66 3.24 -4.70
C ASN A 229 -11.14 3.84 -3.37
N GLY A 230 -10.56 3.45 -2.25
CA GLY A 230 -10.82 3.96 -0.90
C GLY A 230 -9.86 5.05 -0.47
N THR A 231 -9.78 5.28 0.83
CA THR A 231 -8.88 6.23 1.46
C THR A 231 -7.74 5.51 2.17
N MET A 232 -6.50 5.82 1.81
CA MET A 232 -5.31 5.33 2.50
C MET A 232 -4.47 6.48 3.01
N SER A 233 -4.13 6.48 4.29
CA SER A 233 -3.23 7.47 4.88
C SER A 233 -2.06 6.81 5.59
N ILE A 234 -0.87 7.35 5.36
CA ILE A 234 0.39 6.93 5.98
C ILE A 234 0.95 8.16 6.66
N SER A 235 1.01 8.16 8.00
CA SER A 235 1.30 9.37 8.77
C SER A 235 2.71 9.47 9.33
N ASN A 236 3.58 8.49 9.05
CA ASN A 236 4.97 8.50 9.52
C ASN A 236 5.87 7.70 8.59
N VAL A 237 7.18 7.71 8.87
CA VAL A 237 8.16 6.88 8.19
C VAL A 237 8.36 5.56 8.94
N ARG A 238 8.70 4.52 8.23
CA ARG A 238 9.16 3.28 8.81
C ARG A 238 10.58 3.48 9.34
N ASP A 239 10.73 3.53 10.64
CA ASP A 239 12.04 3.62 11.32
C ASP A 239 12.63 2.21 11.55
N TYR A 240 12.67 1.38 10.52
CA TYR A 240 13.34 0.10 10.62
C TYR A 240 14.68 0.18 9.90
N GLN A 241 15.69 0.58 10.64
CA GLN A 241 17.13 0.53 10.38
C GLN A 241 17.67 1.00 9.00
N THR A 242 16.84 1.13 7.95
CA THR A 242 17.36 1.25 6.59
C THR A 242 16.67 2.21 5.64
N GLU A 243 15.36 2.23 5.65
CA GLU A 243 14.62 2.98 4.64
C GLU A 243 13.69 3.96 5.35
N ARG A 244 14.13 5.19 5.52
CA ARG A 244 13.31 6.27 6.07
C ARG A 244 12.28 6.72 5.05
N MET A 245 11.35 5.81 4.72
CA MET A 245 10.31 6.03 3.73
C MET A 245 8.94 5.98 4.37
N ALA A 246 8.07 6.90 3.99
CA ALA A 246 6.66 6.80 4.31
C ALA A 246 6.05 5.62 3.54
N ALA A 247 6.35 5.49 2.25
CA ALA A 247 5.91 4.35 1.47
C ALA A 247 6.95 3.92 0.43
N LYS A 248 7.12 2.59 0.28
CA LYS A 248 7.79 1.96 -0.85
C LYS A 248 6.77 1.13 -1.62
N ILE A 249 6.58 1.43 -2.89
CA ILE A 249 5.58 0.81 -3.75
C ILE A 249 6.30 0.17 -4.94
N SER A 250 6.30 -1.16 -5.02
CA SER A 250 7.19 -1.90 -5.94
C SER A 250 6.49 -2.50 -7.15
N GLY A 251 5.21 -2.79 -7.08
CA GLY A 251 4.43 -3.38 -8.19
C GLY A 251 3.52 -2.35 -8.86
N THR A 252 2.58 -2.86 -9.64
CA THR A 252 1.60 -2.01 -10.32
C THR A 252 0.66 -1.34 -9.33
N THR A 253 0.48 -0.04 -9.46
CA THR A 253 -0.40 0.78 -8.63
C THR A 253 -1.47 1.42 -9.50
N VAL A 254 -2.73 1.27 -9.08
CA VAL A 254 -3.88 1.96 -9.68
C VAL A 254 -4.57 2.77 -8.59
N PHE A 255 -4.60 4.09 -8.77
CA PHE A 255 -5.47 4.98 -8.02
C PHE A 255 -6.73 5.20 -8.85
N GLY A 256 -7.85 4.63 -8.42
CA GLY A 256 -9.13 4.75 -9.10
C GLY A 256 -9.78 6.13 -8.88
N GLU A 257 -10.95 6.34 -9.47
CA GLU A 257 -11.64 7.65 -9.50
C GLU A 257 -11.97 8.19 -8.11
N THR A 258 -12.28 7.31 -7.15
CA THR A 258 -12.64 7.68 -5.78
C THR A 258 -11.48 7.54 -4.81
N ALA A 259 -10.28 7.23 -5.30
CA ALA A 259 -9.10 7.05 -4.47
C ALA A 259 -8.69 8.35 -3.77
N SER A 260 -8.33 8.23 -2.50
CA SER A 260 -7.61 9.24 -1.74
C SER A 260 -6.40 8.59 -1.09
N PHE A 261 -5.22 9.12 -1.37
CA PHE A 261 -3.98 8.62 -0.79
C PHE A 261 -3.21 9.78 -0.19
N SER A 262 -2.74 9.61 1.04
CA SER A 262 -1.86 10.58 1.66
C SER A 262 -0.66 9.88 2.30
N ALA A 263 0.53 10.43 2.04
CA ALA A 263 1.75 10.05 2.73
C ALA A 263 2.31 11.31 3.37
N THR A 264 2.22 11.39 4.69
CA THR A 264 2.67 12.54 5.47
C THR A 264 3.66 12.08 6.53
N SER A 265 4.59 12.92 6.91
CA SER A 265 5.48 12.67 8.03
C SER A 265 5.97 13.99 8.61
N THR A 266 6.22 14.00 9.91
CA THR A 266 6.95 15.08 10.58
C THR A 266 8.46 15.02 10.32
N ASP A 267 8.96 13.88 9.81
CA ASP A 267 10.35 13.75 9.34
C ASP A 267 10.50 14.42 7.99
N SER A 268 11.37 15.42 7.89
CA SER A 268 11.70 16.13 6.63
C SER A 268 12.21 15.21 5.51
N ARG A 269 12.49 13.95 5.83
CA ARG A 269 12.97 12.92 4.91
C ARG A 269 11.85 11.97 4.46
N ALA A 270 10.58 12.27 4.76
CA ALA A 270 9.47 11.45 4.28
C ALA A 270 9.49 11.36 2.75
N ARG A 271 9.60 10.14 2.26
CA ARG A 271 9.75 9.83 0.84
C ARG A 271 8.72 8.80 0.44
N VAL A 272 8.19 8.93 -0.75
CA VAL A 272 7.46 7.84 -1.42
C VAL A 272 8.30 7.36 -2.59
N LEU A 273 8.63 6.09 -2.59
CA LEU A 273 9.41 5.46 -3.64
C LEU A 273 8.50 4.62 -4.54
N PHE A 274 8.39 5.01 -5.78
CA PHE A 274 7.72 4.24 -6.82
C PHE A 274 8.75 3.41 -7.59
N ASN A 275 8.70 2.10 -7.43
CA ASN A 275 9.53 1.12 -8.15
C ASN A 275 8.72 0.34 -9.20
N GLY A 276 7.49 0.71 -9.44
CA GLY A 276 6.58 0.03 -10.36
C GLY A 276 5.64 1.01 -11.05
N ASN A 277 4.93 0.54 -12.04
CA ASN A 277 4.06 1.39 -12.84
C ASN A 277 2.90 1.95 -12.03
N VAL A 278 2.56 3.21 -12.27
CA VAL A 278 1.49 3.94 -11.59
C VAL A 278 0.47 4.41 -12.61
N THR A 279 -0.82 4.19 -12.33
CA THR A 279 -1.91 4.79 -13.08
C THR A 279 -2.80 5.58 -12.11
N SER A 280 -3.03 6.85 -12.39
CA SER A 280 -3.91 7.69 -11.59
C SER A 280 -5.12 8.16 -12.40
N ASN A 281 -6.30 7.70 -11.97
CA ASN A 281 -7.62 8.17 -12.40
C ASN A 281 -8.29 9.01 -11.29
N ALA A 282 -7.58 9.22 -10.18
CA ALA A 282 -8.10 9.91 -9.01
C ALA A 282 -8.42 11.38 -9.30
N ALA A 283 -9.27 11.98 -8.51
CA ALA A 283 -9.62 13.40 -8.63
C ALA A 283 -8.37 14.29 -8.42
N GLN A 284 -8.47 15.54 -8.85
CA GLN A 284 -7.42 16.53 -8.65
C GLN A 284 -6.98 16.60 -7.17
N ASN A 285 -5.67 16.57 -6.91
CA ASN A 285 -5.05 16.59 -5.57
C ASN A 285 -5.47 15.45 -4.63
N ALA A 286 -6.06 14.38 -5.15
CA ALA A 286 -6.49 13.24 -4.32
C ALA A 286 -5.31 12.41 -3.80
N ILE A 287 -4.20 12.41 -4.53
CA ILE A 287 -2.96 11.72 -4.13
C ILE A 287 -1.98 12.78 -3.63
N ASN A 288 -1.81 12.85 -2.32
CA ASN A 288 -1.00 13.87 -1.64
C ASN A 288 0.23 13.26 -0.95
N ILE A 289 1.40 13.63 -1.41
CA ILE A 289 2.68 13.20 -0.85
C ILE A 289 3.36 14.43 -0.25
N ALA A 290 3.36 14.54 1.07
CA ALA A 290 3.89 15.68 1.81
C ALA A 290 5.43 15.66 1.98
N GLY A 291 6.15 15.18 1.02
CA GLY A 291 7.61 15.08 1.06
C GLY A 291 8.14 15.03 -0.36
N THR A 292 8.86 14.02 -0.68
CA THR A 292 9.45 13.79 -1.99
C THR A 292 8.96 12.49 -2.61
N ALA A 293 8.71 12.49 -3.91
CA ALA A 293 8.43 11.29 -4.69
C ALA A 293 9.66 10.94 -5.55
N TYR A 294 10.08 9.69 -5.47
CA TYR A 294 11.17 9.14 -6.26
C TYR A 294 10.59 8.23 -7.34
N LEU A 295 10.86 8.54 -8.60
CA LEU A 295 10.57 7.67 -9.74
C LEU A 295 11.81 6.83 -10.01
N ASN A 296 11.75 5.56 -9.65
CA ASN A 296 12.89 4.68 -9.52
C ASN A 296 12.80 3.50 -10.51
N ASN A 297 13.89 3.18 -11.21
CA ASN A 297 13.97 2.02 -12.10
C ASN A 297 12.91 1.97 -13.22
N ALA A 298 12.93 2.94 -14.09
CA ALA A 298 12.07 2.97 -15.29
C ALA A 298 10.56 2.93 -14.99
N VAL A 299 10.13 3.67 -13.98
CA VAL A 299 8.71 3.81 -13.64
C VAL A 299 7.93 4.41 -14.80
N ILE A 300 6.81 3.79 -15.17
CA ILE A 300 5.82 4.37 -16.07
C ILE A 300 4.67 4.92 -15.25
N MET A 301 4.41 6.22 -15.37
CA MET A 301 3.32 6.91 -14.67
C MET A 301 2.29 7.45 -15.65
N ASN A 302 1.07 6.92 -15.59
CA ASN A 302 -0.04 7.36 -16.42
C ASN A 302 -0.95 8.30 -15.59
N LEU A 303 -1.03 9.58 -15.96
CA LEU A 303 -1.80 10.61 -15.30
C LEU A 303 -3.07 10.90 -16.12
N ASN A 304 -4.14 10.16 -15.87
CA ASN A 304 -5.38 10.24 -16.65
C ASN A 304 -6.29 11.40 -16.20
N THR A 305 -6.01 11.99 -15.05
CA THR A 305 -6.75 13.14 -14.50
C THR A 305 -5.80 14.28 -14.20
N SER A 306 -6.27 15.50 -14.45
CA SER A 306 -5.48 16.72 -14.24
C SER A 306 -5.05 16.84 -12.76
N ASN A 307 -3.74 17.01 -12.55
CA ASN A 307 -3.14 17.27 -11.24
C ASN A 307 -3.60 16.29 -10.14
N SER A 308 -3.80 15.01 -10.49
CA SER A 308 -4.26 14.00 -9.54
C SER A 308 -3.24 13.69 -8.44
N ILE A 309 -1.94 13.79 -8.75
CA ILE A 309 -0.83 13.56 -7.81
C ILE A 309 -0.17 14.89 -7.47
N LYS A 310 -0.13 15.19 -6.17
CA LYS A 310 0.55 16.34 -5.60
C LYS A 310 1.70 15.88 -4.72
N VAL A 311 2.89 16.41 -4.96
CA VAL A 311 4.11 16.11 -4.20
C VAL A 311 4.69 17.42 -3.68
N GLY A 312 4.85 17.56 -2.36
CA GLY A 312 5.35 18.78 -1.77
C GLY A 312 5.55 18.69 -0.27
N THR A 313 6.01 19.76 0.37
CA THR A 313 6.19 19.82 1.81
C THR A 313 4.84 20.01 2.53
N ALA A 314 4.69 19.43 3.72
CA ALA A 314 3.46 19.51 4.52
C ALA A 314 3.02 20.96 4.87
N ALA A 315 3.95 21.91 4.90
CA ALA A 315 3.70 23.30 5.30
C ALA A 315 3.45 24.25 4.10
N GLY A 316 3.67 23.79 2.87
CA GLY A 316 3.54 24.64 1.69
C GLY A 316 2.64 24.00 0.64
N GLN A 317 1.74 24.79 0.11
CA GLN A 317 1.10 24.52 -1.17
C GLN A 317 2.15 24.60 -2.30
N GLY A 318 3.36 24.06 -2.02
CA GLY A 318 4.47 24.08 -2.97
C GLY A 318 4.16 23.18 -4.15
N ASP A 319 4.76 23.50 -5.24
CA ASP A 319 4.72 22.75 -6.48
C ASP A 319 5.16 21.30 -6.26
N SER A 320 4.59 20.40 -7.02
CA SER A 320 4.96 18.97 -7.00
C SER A 320 6.44 18.79 -7.25
N THR A 321 7.13 18.01 -6.42
CA THR A 321 8.57 17.76 -6.59
C THR A 321 8.82 16.28 -6.83
N PHE A 322 9.27 15.94 -8.02
CA PHE A 322 9.63 14.58 -8.42
C PHE A 322 11.14 14.44 -8.58
N TYR A 323 11.68 13.38 -8.03
CA TYR A 323 13.07 12.98 -8.24
C TYR A 323 13.14 11.87 -9.28
N ILE A 324 13.88 12.12 -10.35
CA ILE A 324 14.20 11.09 -11.36
C ILE A 324 15.54 10.50 -10.98
N VAL A 325 15.50 9.46 -10.16
CA VAL A 325 16.69 8.90 -9.51
C VAL A 325 16.46 7.46 -9.11
N ASN A 326 17.45 6.61 -9.32
CA ASN A 326 17.49 5.27 -8.75
C ASN A 326 18.06 5.34 -7.32
N TYR A 327 17.17 5.28 -6.34
CA TYR A 327 17.51 5.35 -4.92
C TYR A 327 17.54 3.95 -4.29
N SER A 328 18.56 3.68 -3.53
CA SER A 328 18.65 2.48 -2.70
C SER A 328 19.42 2.75 -1.40
N THR A 329 19.25 1.89 -0.42
CA THR A 329 19.91 1.97 0.88
C THR A 329 20.60 0.64 1.19
N PRO A 330 21.68 0.30 0.49
CA PRO A 330 22.41 -0.93 0.77
C PRO A 330 23.04 -0.87 2.16
N LYS A 331 23.11 -2.02 2.82
CA LYS A 331 23.85 -2.19 4.07
C LYS A 331 25.33 -2.35 3.74
N VAL A 332 26.16 -1.43 4.25
CA VAL A 332 27.62 -1.48 4.14
C VAL A 332 28.19 -1.63 5.55
N GLY A 333 28.65 -2.85 5.88
CA GLY A 333 29.02 -3.20 7.26
C GLY A 333 27.81 -3.17 8.17
N GLU A 334 27.88 -2.41 9.26
CA GLU A 334 26.77 -2.22 10.21
C GLU A 334 25.85 -1.01 9.87
N THR A 335 26.22 -0.20 8.88
CA THR A 335 25.53 1.03 8.51
C THR A 335 24.76 0.88 7.20
N TYR A 336 23.63 1.59 7.10
CA TYR A 336 22.90 1.75 5.85
C TYR A 336 23.25 3.09 5.22
N VAL A 337 23.59 3.06 3.94
CA VAL A 337 24.06 4.23 3.20
C VAL A 337 23.09 4.51 2.06
N ASP A 338 22.57 5.75 2.03
CA ASP A 338 21.78 6.21 0.90
C ASP A 338 22.65 6.24 -0.36
N THR A 339 22.23 5.57 -1.41
CA THR A 339 22.89 5.59 -2.71
C THR A 339 21.92 6.05 -3.77
N PHE A 340 22.44 6.82 -4.69
CA PHE A 340 21.71 7.38 -5.82
C PHE A 340 22.41 7.03 -7.12
N ALA A 341 21.63 6.72 -8.15
CA ALA A 341 22.13 6.46 -9.49
C ALA A 341 21.13 6.98 -10.52
N ALA A 342 21.53 7.01 -11.79
CA ALA A 342 20.66 7.40 -12.89
C ALA A 342 19.38 6.52 -12.93
N SER A 343 18.29 7.13 -13.33
CA SER A 343 16.98 6.46 -13.51
C SER A 343 16.32 6.96 -14.78
N ASP A 344 15.62 6.09 -15.45
CA ASP A 344 14.72 6.44 -16.55
C ASP A 344 13.29 6.39 -16.04
N ALA A 345 12.53 7.46 -16.27
CA ALA A 345 11.11 7.50 -15.93
C ALA A 345 10.30 7.89 -17.17
N THR A 346 9.06 7.39 -17.26
CA THR A 346 8.12 7.77 -18.30
C THR A 346 6.87 8.35 -17.65
N ILE A 347 6.43 9.53 -18.10
CA ILE A 347 5.17 10.14 -17.69
C ILE A 347 4.28 10.28 -18.92
N ASN A 348 3.13 9.64 -18.90
CA ASN A 348 2.12 9.70 -19.94
C ASN A 348 0.94 10.56 -19.45
N LEU A 349 0.60 11.59 -20.19
CA LEU A 349 -0.51 12.48 -19.87
C LEU A 349 -1.79 12.00 -20.56
N GLY A 350 -2.86 11.84 -19.78
CA GLY A 350 -4.23 11.69 -20.22
C GLY A 350 -5.07 12.92 -19.91
N ALA A 351 -4.46 13.96 -19.31
CA ALA A 351 -5.06 15.25 -18.99
C ALA A 351 -3.97 16.31 -18.79
N ASN A 352 -4.36 17.59 -18.75
CA ASN A 352 -3.41 18.66 -18.46
C ASN A 352 -2.83 18.53 -17.06
N ASN A 353 -1.51 18.69 -16.92
CA ASN A 353 -0.81 18.58 -15.65
C ASN A 353 0.17 19.74 -15.44
N ASP A 354 0.24 20.17 -14.19
CA ASP A 354 1.17 21.19 -13.73
C ASP A 354 2.14 20.52 -12.74
N PHE A 355 3.38 20.39 -13.15
CA PHE A 355 4.46 19.85 -12.36
C PHE A 355 5.26 20.99 -11.75
N GLY A 356 5.41 21.01 -10.42
CA GLY A 356 6.20 22.05 -9.79
C GLY A 356 7.67 21.92 -10.14
N LYS A 357 8.32 20.83 -9.74
CA LYS A 357 9.76 20.66 -9.87
C LYS A 357 10.16 19.24 -10.22
N PHE A 358 11.08 19.11 -11.16
CA PHE A 358 11.83 17.87 -11.40
C PHE A 358 13.27 18.03 -10.92
N ILE A 359 13.76 17.02 -10.20
CA ILE A 359 15.16 16.94 -9.78
C ILE A 359 15.76 15.68 -10.37
N PHE A 360 16.80 15.84 -11.17
CA PHE A 360 17.46 14.73 -11.85
C PHE A 360 18.76 14.35 -11.15
N TYR A 361 19.02 13.05 -11.04
CA TYR A 361 20.37 12.56 -10.81
C TYR A 361 21.13 12.53 -12.14
N GLU A 362 22.44 12.70 -12.08
CA GLU A 362 23.30 12.70 -13.28
C GLU A 362 23.06 11.47 -14.17
N GLY A 363 22.83 11.69 -15.45
CA GLY A 363 22.54 10.65 -16.44
C GLY A 363 21.10 10.16 -16.47
N SER A 364 20.21 10.72 -15.65
CA SER A 364 18.79 10.33 -15.64
C SER A 364 18.02 10.87 -16.85
N THR A 365 17.01 10.13 -17.26
CA THR A 365 16.13 10.48 -18.38
C THR A 365 14.66 10.51 -17.94
N LEU A 366 13.95 11.56 -18.34
CA LEU A 366 12.49 11.63 -18.29
C LEU A 366 11.92 11.53 -19.71
N ASN A 367 11.14 10.50 -19.98
CA ASN A 367 10.34 10.42 -21.19
C ASN A 367 8.96 11.02 -20.90
N LEU A 368 8.68 12.20 -21.45
CA LEU A 368 7.39 12.88 -21.27
C LEU A 368 6.56 12.75 -22.53
N GLN A 369 5.43 12.05 -22.42
CA GLN A 369 4.46 11.88 -23.49
C GLN A 369 3.25 12.77 -23.22
N THR A 370 3.19 13.93 -23.88
CA THR A 370 2.13 14.91 -23.65
C THR A 370 0.79 14.48 -24.24
N ASN A 371 0.81 13.67 -25.31
CA ASN A 371 -0.42 13.18 -26.00
C ASN A 371 -1.38 14.32 -26.38
N GLY A 372 -0.85 15.52 -26.68
CA GLY A 372 -1.63 16.72 -27.00
C GLY A 372 -2.20 17.48 -25.79
N TYR A 373 -1.94 17.03 -24.54
CA TYR A 373 -2.31 17.74 -23.33
C TYR A 373 -1.25 18.74 -22.93
N PHE A 374 -1.66 19.77 -22.18
CA PHE A 374 -0.76 20.76 -21.63
C PHE A 374 0.02 20.21 -20.44
N ALA A 375 1.31 20.47 -20.42
CA ALA A 375 2.19 20.26 -19.29
C ALA A 375 2.91 21.56 -18.93
N THR A 376 2.92 21.91 -17.65
CA THR A 376 3.76 22.98 -17.12
C THR A 376 4.79 22.38 -16.18
N ILE A 377 6.06 22.74 -16.34
CA ILE A 377 7.14 22.40 -15.41
C ILE A 377 7.59 23.70 -14.75
N GLY A 378 7.49 23.78 -13.41
CA GLY A 378 7.88 24.95 -12.65
C GLY A 378 9.38 25.22 -12.76
N SER A 379 10.20 24.22 -12.43
CA SER A 379 11.65 24.29 -12.56
C SER A 379 12.28 22.89 -12.69
N ILE A 380 13.51 22.87 -13.15
CA ILE A 380 14.35 21.68 -13.26
C ILE A 380 15.62 21.90 -12.46
N ASP A 381 15.99 20.92 -11.62
CA ASP A 381 17.23 20.96 -10.85
C ASP A 381 18.01 19.66 -11.04
N LEU A 382 19.29 19.74 -10.75
CA LEU A 382 20.18 18.61 -10.59
C LEU A 382 20.34 18.26 -9.11
N TYR A 383 20.43 16.98 -8.79
CA TYR A 383 20.70 16.51 -7.42
C TYR A 383 22.13 16.87 -6.96
N SER A 384 23.07 17.02 -7.88
CA SER A 384 24.44 17.46 -7.66
C SER A 384 24.72 18.75 -8.44
N ASP A 385 25.68 19.55 -7.97
CA ASP A 385 26.03 20.85 -8.60
C ASP A 385 26.58 20.74 -10.04
N SER A 386 26.76 19.54 -10.55
CA SER A 386 27.21 19.24 -11.90
C SER A 386 26.65 17.91 -12.39
N GLY A 387 26.35 17.87 -13.67
CA GLY A 387 25.84 16.65 -14.32
C GLY A 387 25.03 17.00 -15.57
N TYR A 388 24.50 15.94 -16.20
CA TYR A 388 23.61 16.05 -17.35
C TYR A 388 22.36 15.21 -17.10
N TYR A 389 21.27 15.61 -17.71
CA TYR A 389 20.00 14.90 -17.74
C TYR A 389 19.42 14.98 -19.15
N THR A 390 18.34 14.27 -19.38
CA THR A 390 17.61 14.32 -20.65
C THR A 390 16.12 14.29 -20.42
N ILE A 391 15.39 15.16 -21.09
CA ILE A 391 13.93 15.07 -21.21
C ILE A 391 13.62 14.74 -22.66
N ASN A 392 13.15 13.52 -22.91
CA ASN A 392 12.67 13.10 -24.22
C ASN A 392 11.16 13.40 -24.30
N ILE A 393 10.76 14.07 -25.37
CA ILE A 393 9.35 14.37 -25.62
C ILE A 393 8.97 13.71 -26.92
N SER A 394 8.06 12.73 -26.83
CA SER A 394 7.51 12.09 -28.04
C SER A 394 6.36 12.91 -28.59
N GLU A 395 6.36 13.14 -29.90
CA GLU A 395 5.26 13.79 -30.62
C GLU A 395 4.89 15.15 -29.99
N LEU A 396 5.93 15.98 -29.71
CA LEU A 396 5.72 17.31 -29.16
C LEU A 396 4.86 18.14 -30.12
N THR A 397 3.70 18.55 -29.63
CA THR A 397 2.90 19.57 -30.31
C THR A 397 3.33 20.93 -29.76
N ASP A 398 3.62 21.87 -30.64
CA ASP A 398 4.02 23.24 -30.25
C ASP A 398 3.00 23.85 -29.29
N PHE A 399 3.49 24.56 -28.30
CA PHE A 399 2.71 25.22 -27.24
C PHE A 399 1.90 24.26 -26.32
N THR A 400 2.37 23.02 -26.16
CA THR A 400 1.82 22.07 -25.19
C THR A 400 2.69 21.87 -23.96
N LEU A 401 3.99 22.17 -24.05
CA LEU A 401 4.91 22.09 -22.91
C LEU A 401 5.45 23.48 -22.59
N LYS A 402 5.31 23.89 -21.34
CA LYS A 402 5.82 25.14 -20.80
C LYS A 402 6.77 24.89 -19.63
N ILE A 403 7.86 25.65 -19.55
CA ILE A 403 8.79 25.66 -18.41
C ILE A 403 8.84 27.08 -17.85
N ASN A 404 8.68 27.21 -16.52
CA ASN A 404 8.62 28.52 -15.89
C ASN A 404 10.02 29.10 -15.55
N SER A 405 11.06 28.25 -15.41
CA SER A 405 12.45 28.66 -15.21
C SER A 405 13.36 27.91 -16.16
N LEU A 406 14.31 28.63 -16.77
CA LEU A 406 15.40 28.06 -17.58
C LEU A 406 16.66 27.74 -16.74
N ASP A 407 16.61 27.90 -15.44
CA ASP A 407 17.73 27.51 -14.57
C ASP A 407 18.03 26.01 -14.79
N ASN A 408 19.32 25.70 -14.95
CA ASN A 408 19.81 24.34 -15.23
C ASN A 408 19.37 23.73 -16.58
N ILE A 409 18.87 24.53 -17.52
CA ILE A 409 18.67 24.12 -18.91
C ILE A 409 19.77 24.72 -19.75
N ASN A 410 20.54 23.87 -20.44
CA ASN A 410 21.53 24.33 -21.42
C ASN A 410 20.80 24.67 -22.71
N TYR A 411 21.06 25.89 -23.23
CA TYR A 411 20.53 26.32 -24.51
C TYR A 411 21.59 27.08 -25.30
N GLU A 412 21.48 27.00 -26.59
CA GLU A 412 22.37 27.62 -27.58
C GLU A 412 21.54 28.38 -28.59
N ASP A 413 22.18 29.37 -29.28
CA ASP A 413 21.63 29.98 -30.45
C ASP A 413 21.85 29.05 -31.65
N ASP A 414 20.83 28.80 -32.46
CA ASP A 414 20.90 27.94 -33.65
C ASP A 414 21.65 28.60 -34.83
N GLY A 415 22.14 29.82 -34.65
CA GLY A 415 22.78 30.64 -35.68
C GLY A 415 21.79 31.49 -36.47
N GLU A 416 20.49 31.33 -36.23
CA GLU A 416 19.41 32.13 -36.81
C GLU A 416 18.74 33.05 -35.76
N GLY A 417 19.24 33.00 -34.51
CA GLY A 417 18.76 33.81 -33.40
C GLY A 417 17.66 33.15 -32.58
N HIS A 418 17.43 31.82 -32.73
CA HIS A 418 16.49 31.07 -31.90
C HIS A 418 17.21 30.32 -30.78
N MET A 419 16.65 30.31 -29.60
CA MET A 419 17.16 29.50 -28.48
C MET A 419 16.80 28.03 -28.69
N MET A 420 17.77 27.15 -28.60
CA MET A 420 17.61 25.71 -28.75
C MET A 420 18.13 24.99 -27.50
N ALA A 421 17.31 24.15 -26.89
CA ALA A 421 17.66 23.39 -25.68
C ALA A 421 18.41 22.10 -26.03
N SER A 422 19.60 21.92 -25.48
CA SER A 422 20.41 20.70 -25.67
C SER A 422 20.00 19.54 -24.76
N ASP A 423 19.32 19.82 -23.64
CA ASP A 423 18.90 18.83 -22.67
C ASP A 423 17.49 18.29 -22.97
N ILE A 424 16.75 18.93 -23.88
CA ILE A 424 15.39 18.58 -24.26
C ILE A 424 15.40 18.14 -25.72
N PHE A 425 14.98 16.91 -25.96
CA PHE A 425 14.93 16.31 -27.28
C PHE A 425 13.51 15.98 -27.70
N VAL A 426 13.18 16.28 -28.94
CA VAL A 426 11.96 15.84 -29.60
C VAL A 426 12.25 14.53 -30.32
N LEU A 427 11.41 13.52 -30.09
CA LEU A 427 11.42 12.28 -30.85
C LEU A 427 10.34 12.37 -31.93
N ASP A 428 10.72 12.26 -33.19
CA ASP A 428 9.79 12.13 -34.29
C ASP A 428 9.28 10.67 -34.43
N SER A 429 8.36 10.45 -35.37
CA SER A 429 7.77 9.13 -35.62
C SER A 429 8.80 8.09 -36.07
N ASP A 430 9.94 8.51 -36.56
CA ASP A 430 11.00 7.64 -37.05
C ASP A 430 12.10 7.39 -36.00
N GLY A 431 11.91 7.94 -34.77
CA GLY A 431 12.82 7.77 -33.65
C GLY A 431 14.09 8.65 -33.72
N PHE A 432 14.15 9.61 -34.62
CA PHE A 432 15.21 10.61 -34.64
C PHE A 432 15.01 11.61 -33.51
N LYS A 433 16.11 12.00 -32.88
CA LYS A 433 16.11 13.05 -31.85
C LYS A 433 16.53 14.37 -32.49
N SER A 434 15.75 15.41 -32.21
CA SER A 434 16.11 16.80 -32.50
C SER A 434 15.98 17.62 -31.22
N ASN A 435 16.81 18.67 -31.09
CA ASN A 435 16.68 19.60 -29.99
C ASN A 435 15.35 20.36 -30.07
N ALA A 436 14.83 20.74 -28.91
CA ALA A 436 13.64 21.57 -28.87
C ALA A 436 14.00 23.07 -28.89
N TYR A 437 13.13 23.87 -29.49
CA TYR A 437 13.25 25.34 -29.49
C TYR A 437 12.57 25.91 -28.25
N ILE A 438 13.17 26.96 -27.68
CA ILE A 438 12.66 27.68 -26.52
C ILE A 438 12.12 29.03 -26.98
N LEU A 439 10.83 29.26 -26.75
CA LEU A 439 10.17 30.54 -27.10
C LEU A 439 9.61 31.18 -25.85
N GLU A 440 9.93 32.46 -25.62
CA GLU A 440 9.41 33.19 -24.46
C GLU A 440 7.90 33.44 -24.56
N ASP A 441 7.16 33.09 -23.49
CA ASP A 441 5.78 33.49 -23.32
C ASP A 441 5.72 34.90 -22.70
N THR A 442 5.82 35.89 -23.53
CA THR A 442 5.84 37.29 -23.10
C THR A 442 4.53 37.75 -22.44
N ALA A 443 3.44 37.02 -22.64
CA ALA A 443 2.13 37.37 -22.10
C ALA A 443 1.91 36.81 -20.66
N ASN A 444 2.42 35.60 -20.39
CA ASN A 444 2.15 34.92 -19.11
C ASN A 444 3.42 34.55 -18.37
N GLY A 445 4.58 34.90 -18.89
CA GLY A 445 5.90 34.52 -18.37
C GLY A 445 6.25 33.06 -18.59
N GLY A 446 7.51 32.69 -18.48
CA GLY A 446 8.04 31.37 -18.78
C GLY A 446 8.32 31.14 -20.26
N TRP A 447 8.60 29.89 -20.63
CA TRP A 447 9.09 29.56 -21.98
C TRP A 447 8.35 28.31 -22.50
N TRP A 448 7.88 28.40 -23.76
CA TRP A 448 7.34 27.30 -24.49
C TRP A 448 8.47 26.44 -25.05
N ILE A 449 8.32 25.12 -24.96
CA ILE A 449 9.20 24.15 -25.59
C ILE A 449 8.49 23.63 -26.83
N ASN A 450 9.05 23.90 -27.98
CA ASN A 450 8.44 23.64 -29.27
C ASN A 450 9.33 22.80 -30.18
N ALA A 451 8.71 22.07 -31.08
CA ALA A 451 9.41 21.34 -32.13
C ALA A 451 9.84 22.26 -33.28
N THR A 452 9.21 23.41 -33.41
CA THR A 452 9.46 24.38 -34.48
C THR A 452 9.76 25.78 -33.95
N THR A 453 10.35 26.62 -34.78
CA THR A 453 10.58 28.06 -34.49
C THR A 453 9.35 28.93 -34.73
N ALA A 454 8.24 28.35 -35.16
CA ALA A 454 7.04 29.11 -35.49
C ALA A 454 6.45 29.77 -34.23
N ILE A 455 6.42 31.10 -34.25
CA ILE A 455 5.66 31.90 -33.27
C ILE A 455 4.19 31.95 -33.79
N PRO A 456 3.21 31.46 -33.08
CA PRO A 456 1.83 31.60 -33.53
C PRO A 456 1.48 33.07 -33.70
N GLU A 457 0.86 33.41 -34.79
CA GLU A 457 0.29 34.74 -34.94
C GLU A 457 -0.76 34.96 -33.82
N PRO A 458 -0.88 36.21 -33.31
CA PRO A 458 -1.83 36.54 -32.24
C PRO A 458 -3.27 36.07 -32.52
N ALA A 459 -3.63 35.97 -33.80
CA ALA A 459 -4.93 35.46 -34.25
C ALA A 459 -5.10 33.92 -34.03
N GLU A 460 -4.02 33.15 -34.17
CA GLU A 460 -4.02 31.70 -33.93
C GLU A 460 -4.07 31.37 -32.44
N LEU A 461 -3.30 32.10 -31.62
CA LEU A 461 -3.40 32.02 -30.16
C LEU A 461 -4.81 32.37 -29.67
N ALA A 462 -5.43 33.44 -30.20
CA ALA A 462 -6.80 33.81 -29.87
C ALA A 462 -7.82 32.74 -30.32
N ALA A 463 -7.59 32.05 -31.42
CA ALA A 463 -8.43 30.95 -31.89
C ALA A 463 -8.29 29.70 -31.02
N VAL A 464 -7.09 29.34 -30.57
CA VAL A 464 -6.85 28.20 -29.66
C VAL A 464 -7.49 28.48 -28.28
N PHE A 465 -7.27 29.67 -27.71
CA PHE A 465 -7.89 30.06 -26.44
C PHE A 465 -9.41 30.24 -26.57
N GLY A 466 -9.89 30.74 -27.72
CA GLY A 466 -11.33 30.85 -28.01
C GLY A 466 -12.00 29.48 -28.13
N ALA A 467 -11.36 28.50 -28.77
CA ALA A 467 -11.86 27.14 -28.88
C ALA A 467 -11.88 26.42 -27.52
N LEU A 468 -10.86 26.61 -26.69
CA LEU A 468 -10.80 26.10 -25.32
C LEU A 468 -11.90 26.72 -24.43
N ALA A 469 -12.12 28.03 -24.51
CA ALA A 469 -13.19 28.73 -23.79
C ALA A 469 -14.58 28.26 -24.23
N LEU A 470 -14.78 28.05 -25.54
CA LEU A 470 -16.03 27.50 -26.08
C LEU A 470 -16.25 26.04 -25.66
N GLY A 471 -15.19 25.21 -25.63
CA GLY A 471 -15.24 23.83 -25.15
C GLY A 471 -15.70 23.75 -23.68
N VAL A 472 -15.11 24.56 -22.82
CA VAL A 472 -15.51 24.66 -21.39
C VAL A 472 -16.94 25.19 -21.23
N ALA A 473 -17.34 26.18 -22.04
CA ALA A 473 -18.69 26.72 -21.99
C ALA A 473 -19.76 25.73 -22.48
N CYS A 474 -19.43 24.91 -23.50
CA CYS A 474 -20.31 23.84 -24.00
C CYS A 474 -20.47 22.70 -23.01
N CYS A 475 -19.40 22.34 -22.28
CA CYS A 475 -19.46 21.32 -21.21
C CYS A 475 -20.29 21.79 -20.00
N ARG A 476 -20.28 23.10 -19.69
CA ARG A 476 -21.12 23.65 -18.61
C ARG A 476 -22.61 23.72 -18.93
N LYS A 477 -23.02 23.75 -20.20
CA LYS A 477 -24.43 23.76 -20.62
C LYS A 477 -25.09 22.38 -20.69
N ARG A 478 -24.36 21.31 -20.47
CA ARG A 478 -24.86 19.92 -20.47
C ARG A 478 -25.04 19.32 -19.07
N LYS A 479 -24.99 20.12 -18.01
CA LYS A 479 -25.39 19.71 -16.66
C LYS A 479 -26.74 20.33 -16.30
#